data_3c1c070122fabfe58da8e5de8f868b18
#
_entry.id   3c1c070122fabfe58da8e5de8f868b18
#
_cell.length_a   1.000
_cell.length_b   1.000
_cell.length_c   1.000
_cell.angle_alpha   90.00
_cell.angle_beta   90.00
_cell.angle_gamma   90.00
#
_symmetry.space_group_name_H-M   'P 1'
#
loop_
_entity.id
_entity.type
_entity.pdbx_description
1 polymer ?
#
loop_
_entity_poly.entity_id
_entity_poly.type
_entity_poly.pdbx_seq_one_letter_code
_entity_poly.pdbx_strand_id
1 'polypeptide(L)'
;MFLRKQNKKKKGFTLIELIIVIAIIAILAAIAIPNFLSIQRKARVKADIASAKTIYDATSALVAEGKIIPGTVLATVTEIGTSPNSNNGVKDIQGYLQTIPKPKSIDGGVFAIEVSGSEQAPDIKVYIKSNSKNYLVYPNGKGAYDLNGDGLAAPQE
;
A
#
# COMPACT_ATOMS: atom_id res chain seq x y z
N MET A 1 6.34 -72.65 7.41
CA MET A 1 7.43 -71.59 7.41
C MET A 1 6.82 -70.29 7.84
N PHE A 2 6.93 -69.92 9.13
CA PHE A 2 6.29 -68.73 9.67
C PHE A 2 7.28 -67.55 9.54
N LEU A 3 6.97 -66.57 8.69
CA LEU A 3 7.75 -65.34 8.57
C LEU A 3 7.48 -64.42 9.79
N ARG A 4 8.47 -64.32 10.64
CA ARG A 4 8.47 -63.45 11.83
C ARG A 4 8.56 -61.99 11.38
N LYS A 5 7.44 -61.27 11.43
CA LYS A 5 7.35 -59.84 11.09
C LYS A 5 8.20 -59.02 12.12
N GLN A 6 9.33 -58.50 11.69
CA GLN A 6 10.14 -57.66 12.54
C GLN A 6 9.42 -56.32 12.77
N ASN A 7 8.96 -56.11 14.00
CA ASN A 7 8.45 -54.82 14.46
C ASN A 7 9.64 -53.83 14.55
N LYS A 8 9.80 -52.97 13.54
CA LYS A 8 10.72 -51.80 13.62
C LYS A 8 10.22 -50.91 14.75
N LYS A 9 10.96 -50.83 15.86
CA LYS A 9 10.70 -49.90 16.95
C LYS A 9 10.77 -48.48 16.39
N LYS A 10 9.66 -47.76 16.40
CA LYS A 10 9.60 -46.34 16.05
C LYS A 10 10.38 -45.58 17.13
N LYS A 11 11.47 -44.93 16.78
CA LYS A 11 12.21 -44.03 17.68
C LYS A 11 11.32 -42.82 17.94
N GLY A 12 10.93 -42.60 19.18
CA GLY A 12 10.19 -41.39 19.60
C GLY A 12 11.18 -40.24 19.89
N PHE A 13 10.73 -39.02 19.73
CA PHE A 13 11.47 -37.81 20.13
C PHE A 13 11.59 -37.73 21.66
N THR A 14 12.74 -37.32 22.13
CA THR A 14 12.96 -37.05 23.57
C THR A 14 12.46 -35.63 23.91
N LEU A 15 12.04 -35.41 25.15
CA LEU A 15 11.59 -34.12 25.63
C LEU A 15 12.71 -33.07 25.54
N ILE A 16 13.96 -33.47 25.76
CA ILE A 16 15.14 -32.57 25.68
C ILE A 16 15.37 -32.12 24.23
N GLU A 17 15.22 -32.97 23.23
CA GLU A 17 15.33 -32.59 21.81
C GLU A 17 14.31 -31.53 21.43
N LEU A 18 13.06 -31.62 21.92
CA LEU A 18 12.03 -30.64 21.68
C LEU A 18 12.36 -29.28 22.33
N ILE A 19 12.81 -29.30 23.59
CA ILE A 19 13.15 -28.06 24.33
C ILE A 19 14.31 -27.31 23.67
N ILE A 20 15.33 -28.03 23.19
CA ILE A 20 16.48 -27.40 22.50
C ILE A 20 16.03 -26.74 21.22
N VAL A 21 15.17 -27.39 20.43
CA VAL A 21 14.66 -26.84 19.17
C VAL A 21 13.86 -25.56 19.39
N ILE A 22 12.93 -25.55 20.36
CA ILE A 22 12.15 -24.33 20.64
C ILE A 22 13.03 -23.21 21.20
N ALA A 23 14.06 -23.52 21.98
CA ALA A 23 15.00 -22.52 22.48
C ALA A 23 15.79 -21.85 21.34
N ILE A 24 16.26 -22.63 20.36
CA ILE A 24 16.95 -22.10 19.18
C ILE A 24 16.00 -21.24 18.35
N ILE A 25 14.78 -21.72 18.10
CA ILE A 25 13.75 -20.95 17.35
C ILE A 25 13.44 -19.63 18.05
N ALA A 26 13.33 -19.62 19.38
CA ALA A 26 13.07 -18.40 20.15
C ALA A 26 14.18 -17.35 19.97
N ILE A 27 15.44 -17.77 19.99
CA ILE A 27 16.58 -16.87 19.75
C ILE A 27 16.57 -16.29 18.34
N LEU A 28 16.34 -17.12 17.33
CA LEU A 28 16.27 -16.68 15.94
C LEU A 28 15.08 -15.75 15.70
N ALA A 29 13.92 -16.07 16.28
CA ALA A 29 12.72 -15.26 16.17
C ALA A 29 12.89 -13.86 16.79
N ALA A 30 13.60 -13.76 17.91
CA ALA A 30 13.86 -12.48 18.58
C ALA A 30 14.58 -11.46 17.67
N ILE A 31 15.42 -11.92 16.75
CA ILE A 31 16.15 -11.09 15.78
C ILE A 31 15.33 -10.89 14.49
N ALA A 32 14.66 -11.94 14.02
CA ALA A 32 13.98 -11.95 12.74
C ALA A 32 12.68 -11.13 12.74
N ILE A 33 11.88 -11.17 13.81
CA ILE A 33 10.56 -10.53 13.88
C ILE A 33 10.63 -9.01 13.71
N PRO A 34 11.44 -8.24 14.47
CA PRO A 34 11.47 -6.78 14.32
C PRO A 34 11.93 -6.34 12.92
N ASN A 35 12.89 -7.07 12.34
CA ASN A 35 13.37 -6.77 11.00
C ASN A 35 12.28 -7.06 9.93
N PHE A 36 11.56 -8.15 10.06
CA PHE A 36 10.45 -8.50 9.18
C PHE A 36 9.34 -7.45 9.19
N LEU A 37 8.96 -6.92 10.36
CA LEU A 37 7.93 -5.89 10.48
C LEU A 37 8.33 -4.58 9.77
N SER A 38 9.60 -4.20 9.83
CA SER A 38 10.10 -3.02 9.12
C SER A 38 10.04 -3.20 7.60
N ILE A 39 10.45 -4.37 7.11
CA ILE A 39 10.39 -4.73 5.68
C ILE A 39 8.93 -4.74 5.20
N GLN A 40 8.01 -5.29 5.98
CA GLN A 40 6.58 -5.33 5.65
C GLN A 40 6.00 -3.91 5.53
N ARG A 41 6.35 -3.00 6.45
CA ARG A 41 5.92 -1.60 6.38
C ARG A 41 6.43 -0.93 5.10
N LYS A 42 7.72 -1.07 4.80
CA LYS A 42 8.31 -0.55 3.56
C LYS A 42 7.60 -1.08 2.31
N ALA A 43 7.29 -2.36 2.28
CA ALA A 43 6.59 -2.97 1.16
C ALA A 43 5.18 -2.40 0.96
N ARG A 44 4.43 -2.16 2.05
CA ARG A 44 3.10 -1.52 2.00
C ARG A 44 3.18 -0.10 1.47
N VAL A 45 4.12 0.71 1.97
CA VAL A 45 4.32 2.08 1.49
C VAL A 45 4.68 2.11 0.01
N LYS A 46 5.62 1.27 -0.44
CA LYS A 46 5.99 1.18 -1.86
C LYS A 46 4.80 0.76 -2.74
N ALA A 47 3.95 -0.15 -2.25
CA ALA A 47 2.74 -0.54 -2.96
C ALA A 47 1.75 0.64 -3.08
N ASP A 48 1.64 1.48 -2.06
CA ASP A 48 0.78 2.67 -2.09
C ASP A 48 1.34 3.74 -3.05
N ILE A 49 2.65 3.96 -3.06
CA ILE A 49 3.29 4.86 -4.04
C ILE A 49 3.05 4.37 -5.48
N ALA A 50 3.17 3.06 -5.74
CA ALA A 50 2.89 2.49 -7.05
C ALA A 50 1.42 2.67 -7.45
N SER A 51 0.49 2.46 -6.52
CA SER A 51 -0.94 2.68 -6.73
C SER A 51 -1.25 4.16 -6.99
N ALA A 52 -0.64 5.06 -6.22
CA ALA A 52 -0.79 6.51 -6.42
C ALA A 52 -0.27 6.95 -7.79
N LYS A 53 0.86 6.39 -8.23
CA LYS A 53 1.39 6.64 -9.58
C LYS A 53 0.40 6.19 -10.66
N THR A 54 -0.21 5.03 -10.51
CA THR A 54 -1.23 4.55 -11.47
C THR A 54 -2.43 5.50 -11.54
N ILE A 55 -2.89 6.02 -10.40
CA ILE A 55 -3.96 7.03 -10.34
C ILE A 55 -3.51 8.32 -11.02
N TYR A 56 -2.28 8.77 -10.75
CA TYR A 56 -1.70 9.96 -11.38
C TYR A 56 -1.63 9.81 -12.90
N ASP A 57 -1.11 8.69 -13.41
CA ASP A 57 -0.96 8.43 -14.84
C ASP A 57 -2.35 8.39 -15.54
N ALA A 58 -3.35 7.74 -14.92
CA ALA A 58 -4.72 7.72 -15.40
C ALA A 58 -5.33 9.13 -15.47
N THR A 59 -5.12 9.94 -14.41
CA THR A 59 -5.62 11.32 -14.38
C THR A 59 -4.92 12.20 -15.41
N SER A 60 -3.62 12.05 -15.58
CA SER A 60 -2.84 12.78 -16.60
C SER A 60 -3.35 12.48 -17.99
N ALA A 61 -3.70 11.23 -18.30
CA ALA A 61 -4.31 10.86 -19.57
C ALA A 61 -5.67 11.55 -19.78
N LEU A 62 -6.53 11.56 -18.76
CA LEU A 62 -7.85 12.20 -18.81
C LEU A 62 -7.77 13.72 -18.92
N VAL A 63 -6.76 14.35 -18.32
CA VAL A 63 -6.48 15.77 -18.51
C VAL A 63 -6.04 16.04 -19.95
N ALA A 64 -5.13 15.22 -20.50
CA ALA A 64 -4.69 15.34 -21.88
C ALA A 64 -5.82 15.12 -22.91
N GLU A 65 -6.81 14.26 -22.58
CA GLU A 65 -8.02 14.07 -23.37
C GLU A 65 -9.06 15.19 -23.21
N GLY A 66 -8.82 16.17 -22.34
CA GLY A 66 -9.76 17.25 -22.04
C GLY A 66 -10.99 16.84 -21.23
N LYS A 67 -11.02 15.63 -20.68
CA LYS A 67 -12.12 15.14 -19.82
C LYS A 67 -12.08 15.72 -18.42
N ILE A 68 -10.89 16.01 -17.92
CA ILE A 68 -10.67 16.66 -16.63
C ILE A 68 -9.97 17.99 -16.90
N ILE A 69 -10.66 19.08 -16.57
CA ILE A 69 -10.12 20.45 -16.70
C ILE A 69 -9.50 20.84 -15.35
N PRO A 70 -8.18 21.14 -15.32
CA PRO A 70 -7.50 21.58 -14.09
C PRO A 70 -8.17 22.81 -13.47
N GLY A 71 -8.15 22.90 -12.14
CA GLY A 71 -8.75 24.02 -11.42
C GLY A 71 -10.29 24.05 -11.37
N THR A 72 -10.96 23.01 -11.83
CA THR A 72 -12.43 22.94 -11.83
C THR A 72 -12.94 21.87 -10.85
N VAL A 73 -13.36 20.73 -11.35
CA VAL A 73 -14.12 19.69 -10.61
C VAL A 73 -13.29 18.98 -9.53
N LEU A 74 -11.97 18.89 -9.71
CA LEU A 74 -11.01 18.27 -8.79
C LEU A 74 -10.02 19.28 -8.20
N ALA A 75 -10.40 20.57 -8.15
CA ALA A 75 -9.55 21.64 -7.59
C ALA A 75 -9.28 21.49 -6.08
N THR A 76 -9.97 20.60 -5.40
CA THR A 76 -9.78 20.27 -3.99
C THR A 76 -9.59 18.77 -3.83
N VAL A 77 -8.96 18.35 -2.73
CA VAL A 77 -8.70 16.93 -2.44
C VAL A 77 -10.01 16.14 -2.41
N THR A 78 -10.24 15.34 -3.44
CA THR A 78 -11.46 14.56 -3.66
C THR A 78 -11.18 13.07 -3.58
N GLU A 79 -11.93 12.32 -2.79
CA GLU A 79 -11.76 10.88 -2.59
C GLU A 79 -12.15 10.08 -3.84
N ILE A 80 -11.37 9.03 -4.13
CA ILE A 80 -11.61 8.09 -5.21
C ILE A 80 -12.09 6.78 -4.59
N GLY A 81 -13.32 6.34 -4.89
CA GLY A 81 -13.81 5.02 -4.48
C GLY A 81 -14.70 4.97 -3.26
N THR A 82 -15.02 6.08 -2.64
CA THR A 82 -16.04 6.16 -1.59
C THR A 82 -17.36 6.64 -2.18
N SER A 83 -18.37 5.79 -2.24
CA SER A 83 -19.77 6.10 -2.61
C SER A 83 -19.99 6.71 -4.02
N PRO A 84 -21.21 6.73 -4.57
CA PRO A 84 -21.44 7.28 -5.90
C PRO A 84 -21.15 8.78 -5.88
N ASN A 85 -19.89 9.12 -6.13
CA ASN A 85 -19.46 10.50 -6.26
C ASN A 85 -20.19 11.15 -7.43
N SER A 86 -20.89 12.24 -7.15
CA SER A 86 -21.55 13.05 -8.19
C SER A 86 -20.54 13.74 -9.11
N ASN A 87 -19.26 13.67 -8.79
CA ASN A 87 -18.18 14.34 -9.50
C ASN A 87 -17.79 13.55 -10.74
N ASN A 88 -18.04 14.12 -11.91
CA ASN A 88 -17.74 13.48 -13.19
C ASN A 88 -16.26 13.13 -13.35
N GLY A 89 -15.33 13.99 -12.92
CA GLY A 89 -13.91 13.72 -13.00
C GLY A 89 -13.48 12.48 -12.20
N VAL A 90 -14.09 12.24 -11.02
CA VAL A 90 -13.83 11.00 -10.26
C VAL A 90 -14.38 9.78 -10.97
N LYS A 91 -15.57 9.88 -11.59
CA LYS A 91 -16.15 8.77 -12.37
C LYS A 91 -15.29 8.42 -13.58
N ASP A 92 -14.74 9.42 -14.25
CA ASP A 92 -13.86 9.21 -15.40
C ASP A 92 -12.57 8.50 -14.98
N ILE A 93 -11.96 8.91 -13.84
CA ILE A 93 -10.81 8.22 -13.27
C ILE A 93 -11.16 6.78 -12.88
N GLN A 94 -12.29 6.56 -12.22
CA GLN A 94 -12.76 5.23 -11.83
C GLN A 94 -13.00 4.32 -13.04
N GLY A 95 -13.57 4.87 -14.11
CA GLY A 95 -13.79 4.17 -15.36
C GLY A 95 -12.49 3.81 -16.09
N TYR A 96 -11.47 4.66 -15.97
CA TYR A 96 -10.14 4.40 -16.53
C TYR A 96 -9.36 3.35 -15.73
N LEU A 97 -9.51 3.39 -14.41
CA LEU A 97 -8.91 2.42 -13.49
C LEU A 97 -9.84 1.20 -13.37
N GLN A 98 -9.64 0.14 -14.10
CA GLN A 98 -10.47 -1.08 -14.02
C GLN A 98 -10.72 -1.56 -12.58
N THR A 99 -9.79 -1.29 -11.67
CA THR A 99 -9.90 -1.58 -10.23
C THR A 99 -9.38 -0.39 -9.45
N ILE A 100 -10.20 0.11 -8.51
CA ILE A 100 -9.80 1.20 -7.63
C ILE A 100 -8.88 0.64 -6.54
N PRO A 101 -7.60 1.08 -6.49
CA PRO A 101 -6.68 0.59 -5.47
C PRO A 101 -7.09 1.09 -4.08
N LYS A 102 -6.73 0.29 -3.06
CA LYS A 102 -6.89 0.68 -1.65
C LYS A 102 -5.52 0.83 -1.00
N PRO A 103 -5.31 1.86 -0.17
CA PRO A 103 -4.07 1.99 0.59
C PRO A 103 -3.82 0.78 1.49
N LYS A 104 -2.55 0.41 1.64
CA LYS A 104 -2.10 -0.72 2.46
C LYS A 104 -1.29 -0.27 3.67
N SER A 105 -0.76 0.96 3.66
CA SER A 105 0.07 1.50 4.74
C SER A 105 -0.73 2.19 5.83
N ILE A 106 -1.94 2.68 5.51
CA ILE A 106 -2.86 3.35 6.45
C ILE A 106 -4.20 2.61 6.43
N ASP A 107 -4.56 2.01 7.56
CA ASP A 107 -5.85 1.33 7.73
C ASP A 107 -7.02 2.32 7.63
N GLY A 108 -8.06 1.93 6.89
CA GLY A 108 -9.23 2.77 6.64
C GLY A 108 -8.94 4.00 5.77
N GLY A 109 -7.72 4.14 5.23
CA GLY A 109 -7.38 5.19 4.29
C GLY A 109 -8.06 4.99 2.92
N VAL A 110 -8.28 6.09 2.22
CA VAL A 110 -8.77 6.11 0.84
C VAL A 110 -7.85 6.98 -0.01
N PHE A 111 -7.66 6.60 -1.27
CA PHE A 111 -6.95 7.49 -2.19
C PHE A 111 -7.82 8.68 -2.53
N ALA A 112 -7.20 9.84 -2.63
CA ALA A 112 -7.81 11.09 -3.01
C ALA A 112 -6.93 11.81 -4.01
N ILE A 113 -7.52 12.68 -4.81
CA ILE A 113 -6.83 13.40 -5.86
C ILE A 113 -7.17 14.88 -5.83
N GLU A 114 -6.22 15.68 -6.23
CA GLU A 114 -6.35 17.10 -6.50
C GLU A 114 -5.76 17.40 -7.87
N VAL A 115 -6.48 18.13 -8.70
CA VAL A 115 -6.02 18.59 -10.01
C VAL A 115 -6.17 20.09 -10.07
N SER A 116 -5.08 20.80 -9.90
CA SER A 116 -4.98 22.26 -9.91
C SER A 116 -4.12 22.76 -11.07
N GLY A 117 -3.84 24.04 -11.13
CA GLY A 117 -3.07 24.64 -12.20
C GLY A 117 -3.91 25.02 -13.43
N SER A 118 -3.29 25.04 -14.60
CA SER A 118 -3.93 25.35 -15.88
C SER A 118 -3.84 24.17 -16.84
N GLU A 119 -4.57 24.24 -17.96
CA GLU A 119 -4.52 23.20 -19.01
C GLU A 119 -3.11 23.00 -19.57
N GLN A 120 -2.30 24.08 -19.64
CA GLN A 120 -0.92 24.04 -20.13
C GLN A 120 0.09 23.56 -19.07
N ALA A 121 -0.27 23.70 -17.79
CA ALA A 121 0.57 23.31 -16.65
C ALA A 121 -0.31 22.73 -15.54
N PRO A 122 -0.84 21.51 -15.72
CA PRO A 122 -1.64 20.84 -14.70
C PRO A 122 -0.78 20.42 -13.52
N ASP A 123 -1.24 20.69 -12.31
CA ASP A 123 -0.63 20.22 -11.05
C ASP A 123 -1.53 19.13 -10.46
N ILE A 124 -1.12 17.89 -10.64
CA ILE A 124 -1.85 16.70 -10.19
C ILE A 124 -1.17 16.16 -8.95
N LYS A 125 -1.92 15.98 -7.88
CA LYS A 125 -1.44 15.42 -6.61
C LYS A 125 -2.34 14.29 -6.15
N VAL A 126 -1.73 13.18 -5.73
CA VAL A 126 -2.43 12.03 -5.18
C VAL A 126 -2.12 11.91 -3.70
N TYR A 127 -3.16 11.80 -2.91
CA TYR A 127 -3.12 11.72 -1.45
C TYR A 127 -3.69 10.39 -0.96
N ILE A 128 -3.33 10.04 0.27
CA ILE A 128 -4.12 9.13 1.09
C ILE A 128 -4.83 9.97 2.15
N LYS A 129 -6.16 9.90 2.18
CA LYS A 129 -6.99 10.56 3.18
C LYS A 129 -7.36 9.57 4.27
N SER A 130 -7.12 9.93 5.53
CA SER A 130 -7.51 9.15 6.70
C SER A 130 -7.74 10.09 7.88
N ASN A 131 -8.83 9.89 8.62
CA ASN A 131 -9.16 10.68 9.82
C ASN A 131 -9.07 12.20 9.62
N SER A 132 -9.63 12.72 8.52
CA SER A 132 -9.59 14.15 8.13
C SER A 132 -8.22 14.71 7.80
N LYS A 133 -7.18 13.87 7.67
CA LYS A 133 -5.83 14.24 7.26
C LYS A 133 -5.56 13.77 5.86
N ASN A 134 -4.79 14.56 5.10
CA ASN A 134 -4.40 14.28 3.73
C ASN A 134 -2.89 14.09 3.68
N TYR A 135 -2.44 12.89 3.35
CA TYR A 135 -1.02 12.54 3.22
C TYR A 135 -0.64 12.53 1.75
N LEU A 136 0.21 13.46 1.33
CA LEU A 136 0.68 13.50 -0.06
C LEU A 136 1.56 12.28 -0.34
N VAL A 137 1.20 11.52 -1.38
CA VAL A 137 1.89 10.28 -1.78
C VAL A 137 2.66 10.47 -3.08
N TYR A 138 2.08 11.13 -4.07
CA TYR A 138 2.70 11.28 -5.40
C TYR A 138 2.28 12.62 -6.05
N PRO A 139 3.19 13.31 -6.80
CA PRO A 139 4.54 12.91 -7.20
C PRO A 139 5.62 13.12 -6.12
N ASN A 140 5.46 14.08 -5.22
CA ASN A 140 6.46 14.50 -4.24
C ASN A 140 5.99 14.15 -2.81
N GLY A 141 5.79 12.87 -2.55
CA GLY A 141 5.40 12.36 -1.23
C GLY A 141 6.39 12.76 -0.14
N LYS A 142 5.89 12.95 1.08
CA LYS A 142 6.69 13.34 2.25
C LYS A 142 6.69 12.25 3.31
N GLY A 143 7.69 12.28 4.18
CA GLY A 143 7.81 11.31 5.27
C GLY A 143 7.90 9.89 4.74
N ALA A 144 6.96 9.02 5.13
CA ALA A 144 6.92 7.63 4.67
C ALA A 144 6.83 7.50 3.15
N TYR A 145 6.21 8.46 2.46
CA TYR A 145 5.98 8.42 1.01
C TYR A 145 7.07 9.13 0.21
N ASP A 146 8.15 9.59 0.85
CA ASP A 146 9.31 10.13 0.13
C ASP A 146 9.91 9.03 -0.76
N LEU A 147 10.02 9.31 -2.06
CA LEU A 147 10.54 8.37 -3.05
C LEU A 147 12.00 7.99 -2.79
N ASN A 148 12.76 8.90 -2.17
CA ASN A 148 14.16 8.70 -1.79
C ASN A 148 14.31 8.24 -0.34
N GLY A 149 13.21 8.17 0.40
CA GLY A 149 13.17 7.77 1.80
C GLY A 149 13.19 6.25 2.00
N ASP A 150 13.38 5.86 3.26
CA ASP A 150 13.37 4.45 3.63
C ASP A 150 11.97 3.86 3.86
N GLY A 151 10.92 4.67 3.79
CA GLY A 151 9.52 4.28 4.02
C GLY A 151 9.20 3.97 5.49
N LEU A 152 10.08 4.28 6.43
CA LEU A 152 9.90 4.02 7.86
C LEU A 152 9.47 5.25 8.65
N ALA A 153 9.66 6.45 8.10
CA ALA A 153 9.19 7.69 8.70
C ALA A 153 7.66 7.67 8.88
N ALA A 154 7.13 8.51 9.78
CA ALA A 154 5.70 8.71 9.86
C ALA A 154 5.19 9.42 8.58
N PRO A 155 3.98 9.10 8.08
CA PRO A 155 3.35 9.87 7.02
C PRO A 155 3.22 11.35 7.44
N GLN A 156 3.55 12.27 6.53
CA GLN A 156 3.44 13.72 6.76
C GLN A 156 2.36 14.33 5.87
N GLU A 157 1.64 15.31 6.43
CA GLU A 157 0.59 16.07 5.73
C GLU A 157 1.16 17.00 4.65
#